data_486e9b812c44de32272e70b24be1906e
#
_entry.id   486e9b812c44de32272e70b24be1906e
#
_cell.length_a   1.000
_cell.length_b   1.000
_cell.length_c   1.000
_cell.angle_alpha   90.00
_cell.angle_beta   90.00
_cell.angle_gamma   90.00
#
_symmetry.space_group_name_H-M   'P 1'
#
loop_
_entity.id
_entity.type
_entity.pdbx_description
1 polymer ?
#
loop_
_entity_poly.entity_id
_entity_poly.type
_entity_poly.pdbx_seq_one_letter_code
_entity_poly.pdbx_strand_id
1 'polypeptide(L)'
;MTMSRGGSAWASWVISGCVAALCLWVTPVLSEPSLDAPVISDIRFEGNRVTRESVMRQELIVERGDPLDAQAIEDTRQALMNMGLFQSVDSRVEVVNGEAEVTFTVREKFYIFPLPRLSRTSDGDIRYGGDVRFDNFLGYNQVLRLRAEWEDAGSDTSEEESRTLSASYSIPRIPHTAWGLTLSFEDERVVESASEEDGHGDHDKDTLQLGASISRWLDRQGPSAGWRASLGVNWNDRRYSPHDAGEAVPDDARVLSWSGGISFTDVADLGVRREGVEYGASLSFGGEAIGSDTSHQNLSLFYRAYRPLGNGELSPNLNYQARFAVASRTAFGDEAYSLGGGSNLRGYPRDYREGDLLMLLNTEYLRPLFGRPDVRGVGFVDLGGVWPRRDVDLSDVHVGAGLGLRINLRWFVRTDLRVDYAYGFSANESRAYFGTSHAF
;
A
#
# COMPACT_ATOMS: atom_id res chain seq x y z
N MET A 1 -17.34 -23.95 -53.92
CA MET A 1 -17.63 -22.50 -53.83
C MET A 1 -17.06 -22.01 -52.51
N THR A 2 -15.91 -21.42 -52.61
CA THR A 2 -15.03 -20.98 -51.51
C THR A 2 -15.53 -19.66 -50.92
N MET A 3 -15.65 -19.58 -49.61
CA MET A 3 -15.69 -18.29 -48.91
C MET A 3 -14.68 -18.26 -47.78
N SER A 4 -13.87 -17.24 -47.83
CA SER A 4 -12.65 -16.96 -47.14
C SER A 4 -12.86 -16.60 -45.64
N ARG A 5 -11.96 -17.08 -44.84
CA ARG A 5 -11.71 -16.60 -43.43
C ARG A 5 -11.03 -15.25 -43.52
N GLY A 6 -11.67 -14.20 -42.99
CA GLY A 6 -11.06 -12.92 -42.64
C GLY A 6 -10.64 -12.94 -41.19
N GLY A 7 -9.36 -13.13 -40.93
CA GLY A 7 -8.80 -13.15 -39.58
C GLY A 7 -8.54 -11.76 -39.03
N SER A 8 -8.80 -11.64 -37.77
CA SER A 8 -8.59 -10.51 -36.89
C SER A 8 -7.10 -10.11 -36.75
N ALA A 9 -6.69 -9.07 -37.50
CA ALA A 9 -5.34 -8.48 -37.44
C ALA A 9 -5.29 -7.16 -36.63
N TRP A 10 -6.30 -6.86 -35.82
CA TRP A 10 -6.41 -5.56 -35.10
C TRP A 10 -5.96 -5.59 -33.66
N ALA A 11 -5.74 -6.75 -33.07
CA ALA A 11 -5.35 -6.88 -31.67
C ALA A 11 -3.84 -6.68 -31.38
N SER A 12 -2.99 -6.68 -32.41
CA SER A 12 -1.53 -6.63 -32.25
C SER A 12 -0.92 -5.22 -32.22
N TRP A 13 -1.69 -4.18 -32.55
CA TRP A 13 -1.17 -2.80 -32.69
C TRP A 13 -1.45 -1.87 -31.50
N VAL A 14 -2.33 -2.25 -30.58
CA VAL A 14 -2.67 -1.40 -29.44
C VAL A 14 -1.66 -1.53 -28.28
N ILE A 15 -0.93 -2.65 -28.22
CA ILE A 15 0.05 -2.89 -27.14
C ILE A 15 1.42 -2.23 -27.44
N SER A 16 1.76 -1.95 -28.70
CA SER A 16 3.05 -1.31 -29.04
C SER A 16 3.05 0.22 -28.97
N GLY A 17 1.91 0.88 -28.84
CA GLY A 17 1.79 2.34 -28.92
C GLY A 17 1.89 3.09 -27.58
N CYS A 18 1.68 2.44 -26.44
CA CYS A 18 1.59 3.13 -25.13
C CYS A 18 2.87 3.18 -24.31
N VAL A 19 3.97 2.58 -24.74
CA VAL A 19 5.23 2.54 -23.98
C VAL A 19 6.22 3.65 -24.39
N ALA A 20 5.97 4.40 -25.48
CA ALA A 20 6.97 5.30 -26.08
C ALA A 20 6.85 6.78 -25.74
N ALA A 21 6.00 7.21 -24.83
CA ALA A 21 5.81 8.66 -24.56
C ALA A 21 5.78 8.98 -23.09
N LEU A 22 6.92 8.98 -22.39
CA LEU A 22 7.12 9.73 -21.12
C LEU A 22 8.59 9.65 -20.62
N CYS A 23 9.56 9.95 -21.49
CA CYS A 23 10.91 10.31 -21.06
C CYS A 23 11.16 11.78 -21.33
N LEU A 24 10.59 12.67 -20.54
CA LEU A 24 11.07 14.04 -20.42
C LEU A 24 12.23 14.02 -19.41
N TRP A 25 13.44 14.06 -19.91
CA TRP A 25 14.66 14.25 -19.13
C TRP A 25 14.66 15.65 -18.54
N VAL A 26 14.36 15.77 -17.26
CA VAL A 26 14.70 16.95 -16.48
C VAL A 26 16.15 16.72 -16.01
N THR A 27 17.10 17.41 -16.64
CA THR A 27 18.47 17.43 -16.13
C THR A 27 18.48 18.28 -14.85
N PRO A 28 18.94 17.74 -13.70
CA PRO A 28 19.13 18.54 -12.53
C PRO A 28 20.27 19.54 -12.81
N VAL A 29 20.04 20.80 -12.57
CA VAL A 29 21.09 21.83 -12.55
C VAL A 29 21.87 21.59 -11.26
N LEU A 30 23.01 20.93 -11.37
CA LEU A 30 23.98 20.84 -10.29
C LEU A 30 24.58 22.24 -10.11
N SER A 31 24.24 22.92 -9.03
CA SER A 31 25.00 24.11 -8.59
C SER A 31 26.37 23.63 -8.11
N GLU A 32 27.42 24.14 -8.71
CA GLU A 32 28.79 23.85 -8.27
C GLU A 32 28.98 24.41 -6.83
N PRO A 33 29.55 23.62 -5.91
CA PRO A 33 29.87 24.11 -4.58
C PRO A 33 30.91 25.24 -4.67
N SER A 34 30.64 26.34 -3.95
CA SER A 34 31.60 27.45 -3.87
C SER A 34 32.89 26.96 -3.16
N LEU A 35 34.06 27.27 -3.72
CA LEU A 35 35.36 26.86 -3.20
C LEU A 35 35.68 27.37 -1.77
N ASP A 36 34.86 28.26 -1.22
CA ASP A 36 35.01 28.87 0.12
C ASP A 36 33.88 28.41 1.11
N ALA A 37 33.12 27.37 0.81
CA ALA A 37 32.07 26.88 1.72
C ALA A 37 32.70 26.26 2.99
N PRO A 38 32.20 26.57 4.21
CA PRO A 38 32.65 25.89 5.42
C PRO A 38 32.49 24.37 5.30
N VAL A 39 33.43 23.62 5.89
CA VAL A 39 33.37 22.15 5.89
C VAL A 39 32.58 21.66 7.10
N ILE A 40 31.72 20.66 6.91
CA ILE A 40 30.96 20.05 8.00
C ILE A 40 31.92 19.29 8.93
N SER A 41 32.11 19.80 10.14
CA SER A 41 32.98 19.20 11.16
C SER A 41 32.26 18.17 12.01
N ASP A 42 30.97 18.37 12.29
CA ASP A 42 30.17 17.46 13.10
C ASP A 42 28.67 17.49 12.71
N ILE A 43 28.01 16.35 12.90
CA ILE A 43 26.56 16.20 12.69
C ILE A 43 25.97 15.58 13.96
N ARG A 44 25.06 16.30 14.64
CA ARG A 44 24.42 15.90 15.87
C ARG A 44 22.93 15.73 15.71
N PHE A 45 22.37 14.86 16.56
CA PHE A 45 20.91 14.64 16.66
C PHE A 45 20.47 14.94 18.11
N GLU A 46 19.34 15.64 18.21
CA GLU A 46 18.71 15.96 19.49
C GLU A 46 17.23 15.57 19.47
N GLY A 47 16.69 15.18 20.64
CA GLY A 47 15.27 14.86 20.80
C GLY A 47 14.89 13.42 20.48
N ASN A 48 15.78 12.60 19.95
CA ASN A 48 15.58 11.18 19.72
C ASN A 48 15.73 10.38 21.03
N ARG A 49 14.61 9.96 21.59
CA ARG A 49 14.56 9.18 22.84
C ARG A 49 14.47 7.68 22.62
N VAL A 50 13.75 7.28 21.55
CA VAL A 50 13.50 5.90 21.17
C VAL A 50 14.27 5.56 19.89
N THR A 51 14.22 6.44 18.88
CA THR A 51 14.90 6.23 17.59
C THR A 51 16.41 6.27 17.80
N ARG A 52 17.07 5.22 17.37
CA ARG A 52 18.53 5.12 17.47
C ARG A 52 19.20 6.07 16.47
N GLU A 53 20.25 6.72 16.89
CA GLU A 53 21.01 7.65 16.07
C GLU A 53 21.54 6.97 14.79
N SER A 54 21.97 5.70 14.88
CA SER A 54 22.43 4.92 13.74
C SER A 54 21.40 4.79 12.61
N VAL A 55 20.11 4.82 12.96
CA VAL A 55 19.00 4.77 12.00
C VAL A 55 18.84 6.11 11.29
N MET A 56 18.93 7.20 12.01
CA MET A 56 18.87 8.55 11.43
C MET A 56 20.10 8.86 10.57
N ARG A 57 21.28 8.40 10.97
CA ARG A 57 22.51 8.54 10.18
C ARG A 57 22.45 7.86 8.81
N GLN A 58 21.66 6.80 8.65
CA GLN A 58 21.46 6.14 7.35
C GLN A 58 20.68 7.00 6.34
N GLU A 59 19.96 8.01 6.82
CA GLU A 59 19.18 8.93 6.00
C GLU A 59 19.94 10.20 5.62
N LEU A 60 21.15 10.38 6.14
CA LEU A 60 21.97 11.55 5.82
C LEU A 60 22.39 11.52 4.35
N ILE A 61 22.22 12.65 3.69
CA ILE A 61 22.74 12.94 2.35
C ILE A 61 24.13 13.60 2.46
N VAL A 62 24.39 14.27 3.60
CA VAL A 62 25.65 14.92 3.93
C VAL A 62 26.46 14.08 4.91
N GLU A 63 27.78 14.13 4.77
CA GLU A 63 28.71 13.46 5.67
C GLU A 63 29.68 14.49 6.31
N ARG A 64 30.35 14.04 7.37
CA ARG A 64 31.42 14.83 7.97
C ARG A 64 32.59 14.94 6.97
N GLY A 65 33.05 16.16 6.72
CA GLY A 65 34.09 16.45 5.74
C GLY A 65 33.55 17.02 4.42
N ASP A 66 32.22 16.98 4.20
CA ASP A 66 31.60 17.58 3.03
C ASP A 66 31.58 19.11 3.14
N PRO A 67 31.62 19.82 2.02
CA PRO A 67 31.35 21.26 2.00
C PRO A 67 29.89 21.51 2.41
N LEU A 68 29.67 22.58 3.17
CA LEU A 68 28.32 22.97 3.59
C LEU A 68 27.45 23.35 2.39
N ASP A 69 26.43 22.56 2.12
CA ASP A 69 25.41 22.83 1.11
C ASP A 69 24.03 22.93 1.81
N ALA A 70 23.40 24.09 1.72
CA ALA A 70 22.11 24.35 2.32
C ALA A 70 21.01 23.45 1.74
N GLN A 71 21.08 23.12 0.46
CA GLN A 71 20.11 22.24 -0.18
C GLN A 71 20.26 20.80 0.33
N ALA A 72 21.48 20.29 0.43
CA ALA A 72 21.76 18.96 0.96
C ALA A 72 21.34 18.81 2.44
N ILE A 73 21.46 19.89 3.24
CA ILE A 73 20.92 19.92 4.61
C ILE A 73 19.39 19.84 4.61
N GLU A 74 18.72 20.60 3.74
CA GLU A 74 17.26 20.56 3.63
C GLU A 74 16.78 19.19 3.12
N ASP A 75 17.45 18.62 2.12
CA ASP A 75 17.15 17.29 1.60
C ASP A 75 17.34 16.20 2.68
N THR A 76 18.38 16.33 3.53
CA THR A 76 18.56 15.46 4.71
C THR A 76 17.43 15.64 5.72
N ARG A 77 17.03 16.89 6.03
CA ARG A 77 15.89 17.17 6.91
C ARG A 77 14.62 16.51 6.36
N GLN A 78 14.37 16.63 5.07
CA GLN A 78 13.22 16.01 4.42
C GLN A 78 13.31 14.48 4.41
N ALA A 79 14.50 13.90 4.20
CA ALA A 79 14.70 12.45 4.27
C ALA A 79 14.36 11.91 5.68
N LEU A 80 14.76 12.61 6.73
CA LEU A 80 14.37 12.28 8.10
C LEU A 80 12.84 12.39 8.31
N MET A 81 12.18 13.43 7.78
CA MET A 81 10.72 13.57 7.83
C MET A 81 10.02 12.41 7.09
N ASN A 82 10.54 11.98 5.94
CA ASN A 82 10.00 10.91 5.13
C ASN A 82 10.06 9.54 5.81
N MET A 83 10.87 9.35 6.85
CA MET A 83 10.78 8.15 7.71
C MET A 83 9.38 8.01 8.34
N GLY A 84 8.67 9.15 8.51
CA GLY A 84 7.33 9.20 9.12
C GLY A 84 7.34 9.04 10.63
N LEU A 85 8.50 8.90 11.26
CA LEU A 85 8.68 8.68 12.71
C LEU A 85 8.57 9.97 13.54
N PHE A 86 8.75 11.12 12.90
CA PHE A 86 8.86 12.41 13.58
C PHE A 86 7.65 13.29 13.27
N GLN A 87 7.26 14.09 14.27
CA GLN A 87 6.26 15.17 14.12
C GLN A 87 6.88 16.37 13.40
N SER A 88 8.13 16.70 13.77
CA SER A 88 8.95 17.72 13.13
C SER A 88 10.42 17.31 13.15
N VAL A 89 11.15 17.81 12.17
CA VAL A 89 12.61 17.77 12.09
C VAL A 89 13.05 19.19 11.74
N ASP A 90 13.84 19.79 12.60
CA ASP A 90 14.43 21.10 12.41
C ASP A 90 15.94 20.95 12.23
N SER A 91 16.56 21.75 11.36
CA SER A 91 18.00 21.79 11.17
C SER A 91 18.56 23.14 11.60
N ARG A 92 19.68 23.13 12.32
CA ARG A 92 20.45 24.31 12.69
C ARG A 92 21.90 24.13 12.30
N VAL A 93 22.47 25.15 11.68
CA VAL A 93 23.87 25.18 11.27
C VAL A 93 24.57 26.30 12.06
N GLU A 94 25.65 25.96 12.72
CA GLU A 94 26.52 26.92 13.41
C GLU A 94 27.90 26.87 12.75
N VAL A 95 28.42 28.02 12.33
CA VAL A 95 29.77 28.13 11.74
C VAL A 95 30.71 28.72 12.76
N VAL A 96 31.70 27.95 13.17
CA VAL A 96 32.71 28.34 14.15
C VAL A 96 34.10 28.12 13.54
N ASN A 97 34.90 29.16 13.48
CA ASN A 97 36.26 29.10 12.94
C ASN A 97 36.38 28.54 11.52
N GLY A 98 35.38 28.73 10.66
CA GLY A 98 35.37 28.24 9.28
C GLY A 98 34.87 26.77 9.14
N GLU A 99 34.49 26.12 10.23
CA GLU A 99 33.89 24.79 10.25
C GLU A 99 32.39 24.88 10.58
N ALA A 100 31.58 24.01 10.01
CA ALA A 100 30.14 23.96 10.22
C ALA A 100 29.77 22.79 11.14
N GLU A 101 29.06 23.06 12.22
CA GLU A 101 28.37 22.06 13.03
C GLU A 101 26.88 22.05 12.65
N VAL A 102 26.36 20.88 12.29
CA VAL A 102 24.95 20.69 11.88
C VAL A 102 24.21 19.92 12.97
N THR A 103 23.13 20.49 13.47
CA THR A 103 22.27 19.82 14.47
C THR A 103 20.89 19.61 13.90
N PHE A 104 20.42 18.34 13.90
CA PHE A 104 19.04 17.98 13.58
C PHE A 104 18.28 17.73 14.88
N THR A 105 17.28 18.57 15.17
CA THR A 105 16.40 18.43 16.33
C THR A 105 15.12 17.76 15.89
N VAL A 106 14.81 16.59 16.46
CA VAL A 106 13.63 15.80 16.11
C VAL A 106 12.62 15.77 17.25
N ARG A 107 11.34 15.70 16.89
CA ARG A 107 10.24 15.43 17.81
C ARG A 107 9.56 14.12 17.42
N GLU A 108 9.70 13.09 18.25
CA GLU A 108 9.18 11.76 17.98
C GLU A 108 7.66 11.67 18.10
N LYS A 109 7.05 10.76 17.31
CA LYS A 109 5.64 10.35 17.40
C LYS A 109 5.48 9.20 18.38
N PHE A 110 4.25 8.84 18.70
CA PHE A 110 3.93 7.58 19.38
C PHE A 110 4.03 6.42 18.40
N TYR A 111 4.73 5.36 18.81
CA TYR A 111 5.07 4.21 17.96
C TYR A 111 4.20 2.99 18.17
N ILE A 112 3.29 3.02 19.14
CA ILE A 112 2.36 1.93 19.40
C ILE A 112 0.96 2.44 19.10
N PHE A 113 0.29 1.78 18.18
CA PHE A 113 -1.06 2.12 17.78
C PHE A 113 -1.97 0.90 17.88
N PRO A 114 -2.72 0.75 19.00
CA PRO A 114 -3.77 -0.26 19.13
C PRO A 114 -5.03 0.23 18.42
N LEU A 115 -5.60 -0.60 17.57
CA LEU A 115 -6.83 -0.33 16.86
C LEU A 115 -7.83 -1.45 17.15
N PRO A 116 -8.83 -1.21 18.00
CA PRO A 116 -9.94 -2.14 18.15
C PRO A 116 -10.73 -2.19 16.84
N ARG A 117 -11.16 -3.39 16.46
CA ARG A 117 -11.99 -3.64 15.29
C ARG A 117 -13.36 -4.10 15.76
N LEU A 118 -14.38 -3.44 15.28
CA LEU A 118 -15.76 -3.85 15.45
C LEU A 118 -16.52 -3.41 14.21
N SER A 119 -17.11 -4.35 13.52
CA SER A 119 -17.93 -4.07 12.35
C SER A 119 -19.10 -5.06 12.29
N ARG A 120 -20.14 -4.67 11.59
CA ARG A 120 -21.26 -5.54 11.27
C ARG A 120 -21.35 -5.64 9.76
N THR A 121 -21.47 -6.86 9.24
CA THR A 121 -21.69 -7.11 7.82
C THR A 121 -23.12 -6.76 7.42
N SER A 122 -23.37 -6.64 6.11
CA SER A 122 -24.74 -6.44 5.59
C SER A 122 -25.66 -7.63 5.91
N ASP A 123 -25.10 -8.80 6.11
CA ASP A 123 -25.80 -10.05 6.36
C ASP A 123 -26.11 -10.28 7.86
N GLY A 124 -25.58 -9.38 8.69
CA GLY A 124 -25.87 -9.32 10.11
C GLY A 124 -24.74 -9.81 11.02
N ASP A 125 -23.69 -10.42 10.45
CA ASP A 125 -22.55 -10.97 11.19
C ASP A 125 -21.74 -9.89 11.88
N ILE A 126 -21.21 -10.21 13.04
CA ILE A 126 -20.42 -9.30 13.84
C ILE A 126 -18.95 -9.73 13.76
N ARG A 127 -18.10 -8.84 13.23
CA ARG A 127 -16.65 -8.98 13.28
C ARG A 127 -16.08 -8.17 14.44
N TYR A 128 -15.30 -8.80 15.28
CA TYR A 128 -14.63 -8.15 16.41
C TYR A 128 -13.18 -8.59 16.53
N GLY A 129 -12.34 -7.73 17.10
CA GLY A 129 -10.93 -8.04 17.21
C GLY A 129 -10.05 -6.85 17.48
N GLY A 130 -8.77 -6.98 17.14
CA GLY A 130 -7.79 -5.92 17.30
C GLY A 130 -6.61 -6.03 16.34
N ASP A 131 -6.07 -4.86 16.03
CA ASP A 131 -4.84 -4.69 15.26
C ASP A 131 -3.90 -3.83 16.13
N VAL A 132 -2.68 -4.31 16.38
CA VAL A 132 -1.66 -3.55 17.11
C VAL A 132 -0.45 -3.37 16.21
N ARG A 133 -0.13 -2.11 15.92
CA ARG A 133 1.04 -1.76 15.15
C ARG A 133 2.10 -1.12 16.05
N PHE A 134 3.29 -1.71 16.04
CA PHE A 134 4.48 -1.20 16.67
C PHE A 134 5.38 -0.61 15.58
N ASP A 135 5.30 0.71 15.40
CA ASP A 135 6.21 1.44 14.53
C ASP A 135 7.52 1.69 15.28
N ASN A 136 8.64 1.84 14.55
CA ASN A 136 9.95 2.03 15.14
C ASN A 136 10.32 0.99 16.23
N PHE A 137 9.96 -0.28 15.97
CA PHE A 137 10.16 -1.37 16.91
C PHE A 137 11.63 -1.45 17.32
N LEU A 138 11.90 -1.49 18.62
CA LEU A 138 13.23 -1.43 19.25
C LEU A 138 14.08 -0.19 18.86
N GLY A 139 13.48 0.86 18.28
CA GLY A 139 14.17 2.06 17.82
C GLY A 139 14.89 1.96 16.49
N TYR A 140 14.62 0.88 15.72
CA TYR A 140 15.31 0.59 14.45
C TYR A 140 14.47 0.91 13.19
N ASN A 141 13.43 1.72 13.27
CA ASN A 141 12.51 1.99 12.16
C ASN A 141 11.87 0.72 11.59
N GLN A 142 11.76 -0.31 12.40
CA GLN A 142 11.13 -1.57 12.05
C GLN A 142 9.65 -1.51 12.42
N VAL A 143 8.81 -2.24 11.69
CA VAL A 143 7.37 -2.29 11.94
C VAL A 143 6.97 -3.73 12.25
N LEU A 144 6.39 -3.93 13.43
CA LEU A 144 5.72 -5.18 13.80
C LEU A 144 4.22 -4.91 13.86
N ARG A 145 3.43 -5.68 13.13
CA ARG A 145 1.98 -5.62 13.17
C ARG A 145 1.42 -6.98 13.55
N LEU A 146 0.50 -6.97 14.49
CA LEU A 146 -0.22 -8.15 14.96
C LEU A 146 -1.72 -7.88 14.82
N ARG A 147 -2.46 -8.82 14.24
CA ARG A 147 -3.91 -8.73 14.08
C ARG A 147 -4.55 -10.03 14.53
N ALA A 148 -5.64 -9.91 15.25
CA ALA A 148 -6.54 -11.00 15.56
C ALA A 148 -7.98 -10.52 15.36
N GLU A 149 -8.78 -11.25 14.58
CA GLU A 149 -10.15 -10.93 14.24
C GLU A 149 -10.98 -12.20 14.24
N TRP A 150 -12.19 -12.11 14.77
CA TRP A 150 -13.20 -13.16 14.81
C TRP A 150 -14.48 -12.65 14.18
N GLU A 151 -15.20 -13.53 13.53
CA GLU A 151 -16.49 -13.24 12.93
C GLU A 151 -17.51 -14.25 13.45
N ASP A 152 -18.53 -13.73 14.10
CA ASP A 152 -19.65 -14.50 14.62
C ASP A 152 -20.80 -14.43 13.59
N ALA A 153 -21.12 -15.58 12.99
CA ALA A 153 -22.29 -15.70 12.12
C ALA A 153 -23.55 -15.61 12.97
N GLY A 154 -24.26 -14.48 12.84
CA GLY A 154 -25.47 -14.18 13.64
C GLY A 154 -26.67 -15.09 13.39
N SER A 155 -26.49 -16.27 12.80
CA SER A 155 -27.52 -17.27 12.56
C SER A 155 -27.52 -18.36 13.63
N ASP A 156 -28.69 -18.70 14.17
CA ASP A 156 -28.94 -19.67 15.23
C ASP A 156 -28.47 -21.13 14.96
N THR A 157 -27.70 -21.39 13.92
CA THR A 157 -27.46 -22.76 13.42
C THR A 157 -26.02 -23.24 13.36
N SER A 158 -25.01 -22.42 13.59
CA SER A 158 -23.63 -22.92 13.69
C SER A 158 -22.88 -22.23 14.84
N GLU A 159 -22.33 -23.05 15.76
CA GLU A 159 -21.41 -22.59 16.82
C GLU A 159 -20.01 -22.29 16.27
N GLU A 160 -19.84 -22.22 14.95
CA GLU A 160 -18.54 -22.13 14.29
C GLU A 160 -18.21 -20.70 13.91
N GLU A 161 -17.09 -20.23 14.38
CA GLU A 161 -16.60 -18.87 14.29
C GLU A 161 -15.48 -18.78 13.25
N SER A 162 -15.63 -17.89 12.25
CA SER A 162 -14.52 -17.55 11.35
C SER A 162 -13.48 -16.73 12.11
N ARG A 163 -12.21 -16.96 11.85
CA ARG A 163 -11.13 -16.23 12.52
C ARG A 163 -10.00 -15.90 11.55
N THR A 164 -9.33 -14.77 11.80
CA THR A 164 -8.09 -14.39 11.12
C THR A 164 -7.04 -13.98 12.14
N LEU A 165 -5.90 -14.64 12.12
CA LEU A 165 -4.71 -14.28 12.89
C LEU A 165 -3.61 -13.89 11.92
N SER A 166 -3.05 -12.70 12.04
CA SER A 166 -1.91 -12.32 11.19
C SER A 166 -0.81 -11.59 11.94
N ALA A 167 0.41 -11.77 11.46
CA ALA A 167 1.60 -11.10 11.93
C ALA A 167 2.45 -10.66 10.74
N SER A 168 2.94 -9.44 10.77
CA SER A 168 3.92 -8.99 9.78
C SER A 168 5.06 -8.23 10.45
N TYR A 169 6.27 -8.48 9.97
CA TYR A 169 7.46 -7.82 10.46
C TYR A 169 8.23 -7.26 9.27
N SER A 170 8.44 -5.94 9.27
CA SER A 170 9.11 -5.24 8.18
C SER A 170 10.31 -4.47 8.69
N ILE A 171 11.44 -4.66 8.03
CA ILE A 171 12.68 -3.91 8.18
C ILE A 171 12.87 -3.12 6.90
N PRO A 172 12.49 -1.84 6.83
CA PRO A 172 12.60 -1.02 5.61
C PRO A 172 14.05 -0.94 5.10
N ARG A 173 14.99 -0.91 6.04
CA ARG A 173 16.43 -0.90 5.76
C ARG A 173 17.19 -1.64 6.86
N ILE A 174 17.88 -2.70 6.49
CA ILE A 174 18.81 -3.40 7.38
C ILE A 174 20.01 -2.47 7.65
N PRO A 175 20.43 -2.29 8.91
CA PRO A 175 21.53 -1.38 9.26
C PRO A 175 22.77 -1.58 8.39
N HIS A 176 23.36 -0.47 7.93
CA HIS A 176 24.55 -0.42 7.06
C HIS A 176 24.39 -1.09 5.69
N THR A 177 23.17 -1.30 5.21
CA THR A 177 22.89 -1.86 3.90
C THR A 177 21.82 -1.08 3.15
N ALA A 178 21.64 -1.35 1.85
CA ALA A 178 20.51 -0.86 1.05
C ALA A 178 19.35 -1.88 0.99
N TRP A 179 19.42 -2.96 1.76
CA TRP A 179 18.44 -4.05 1.75
C TRP A 179 17.36 -3.86 2.80
N GLY A 180 16.14 -4.22 2.44
CA GLY A 180 15.01 -4.37 3.35
C GLY A 180 14.52 -5.82 3.38
N LEU A 181 13.80 -6.18 4.44
CA LEU A 181 13.20 -7.50 4.64
C LEU A 181 11.76 -7.33 5.12
N THR A 182 10.87 -8.15 4.61
CA THR A 182 9.51 -8.27 5.15
C THR A 182 9.18 -9.74 5.31
N LEU A 183 8.62 -10.10 6.46
CA LEU A 183 8.09 -11.42 6.77
C LEU A 183 6.60 -11.27 7.08
N SER A 184 5.78 -12.21 6.63
CA SER A 184 4.35 -12.25 6.90
C SER A 184 3.89 -13.66 7.25
N PHE A 185 2.91 -13.71 8.12
CA PHE A 185 2.19 -14.89 8.56
C PHE A 185 0.71 -14.53 8.61
N GLU A 186 -0.14 -15.42 8.08
CA GLU A 186 -1.59 -15.33 8.24
C GLU A 186 -2.17 -16.74 8.38
N ASP A 187 -3.03 -16.92 9.36
CA ASP A 187 -3.83 -18.13 9.61
C ASP A 187 -5.29 -17.68 9.61
N GLU A 188 -6.03 -18.14 8.63
CA GLU A 188 -7.43 -17.78 8.41
C GLU A 188 -8.27 -19.05 8.37
N ARG A 189 -9.35 -19.06 9.16
CA ARG A 189 -10.41 -20.04 9.07
C ARG A 189 -11.70 -19.31 8.68
N VAL A 190 -12.35 -19.77 7.62
CA VAL A 190 -13.64 -19.26 7.16
C VAL A 190 -14.62 -20.42 7.11
N VAL A 191 -15.81 -20.21 7.67
CA VAL A 191 -16.93 -21.13 7.54
C VAL A 191 -17.70 -20.78 6.27
N GLU A 192 -17.74 -21.68 5.31
CA GLU A 192 -18.46 -21.49 4.04
C GLU A 192 -19.72 -22.36 4.01
N SER A 193 -20.87 -21.70 3.77
CA SER A 193 -22.16 -22.38 3.67
C SER A 193 -22.29 -23.15 2.35
N ALA A 194 -23.11 -24.18 2.37
CA ALA A 194 -23.40 -25.03 1.20
C ALA A 194 -23.79 -24.20 -0.04
N SER A 195 -23.22 -24.54 -1.18
CA SER A 195 -23.49 -23.93 -2.48
C SER A 195 -24.09 -24.98 -3.42
N GLU A 196 -25.35 -24.78 -3.83
CA GLU A 196 -25.99 -25.63 -4.83
C GLU A 196 -25.32 -25.50 -6.22
N GLU A 197 -24.74 -24.33 -6.51
CA GLU A 197 -24.11 -24.03 -7.80
C GLU A 197 -22.80 -24.83 -7.98
N ASP A 198 -22.02 -24.97 -6.89
CA ASP A 198 -20.73 -25.68 -6.88
C ASP A 198 -20.88 -27.13 -6.43
N GLY A 199 -22.02 -27.51 -5.88
CA GLY A 199 -22.30 -28.86 -5.39
C GLY A 199 -21.53 -29.22 -4.11
N HIS A 200 -21.11 -28.23 -3.33
CA HIS A 200 -20.41 -28.41 -2.06
C HIS A 200 -21.37 -28.21 -0.87
N GLY A 201 -21.15 -29.00 0.19
CA GLY A 201 -21.80 -28.86 1.47
C GLY A 201 -21.16 -27.78 2.36
N ASP A 202 -21.72 -27.62 3.57
CA ASP A 202 -21.14 -26.74 4.60
C ASP A 202 -19.73 -27.23 4.97
N HIS A 203 -18.77 -26.34 4.99
CA HIS A 203 -17.38 -26.70 5.25
C HIS A 203 -16.53 -25.57 5.80
N ASP A 204 -15.47 -25.96 6.53
CA ASP A 204 -14.41 -25.04 6.92
C ASP A 204 -13.38 -24.92 5.81
N LYS A 205 -12.94 -23.70 5.56
CA LYS A 205 -11.77 -23.37 4.75
C LYS A 205 -10.66 -22.82 5.64
N ASP A 206 -9.64 -23.63 5.92
CA ASP A 206 -8.44 -23.25 6.65
C ASP A 206 -7.35 -22.84 5.66
N THR A 207 -6.83 -21.60 5.77
CA THR A 207 -5.76 -21.09 4.91
C THR A 207 -4.59 -20.62 5.76
N LEU A 208 -3.43 -21.24 5.58
CA LEU A 208 -2.17 -20.80 6.17
C LEU A 208 -1.28 -20.16 5.12
N GLN A 209 -0.87 -18.92 5.36
CA GLN A 209 -0.02 -18.15 4.46
C GLN A 209 1.29 -17.76 5.14
N LEU A 210 2.40 -18.03 4.47
CA LEU A 210 3.74 -17.60 4.89
C LEU A 210 4.39 -16.81 3.75
N GLY A 211 4.87 -15.62 4.06
CA GLY A 211 5.52 -14.77 3.08
C GLY A 211 6.88 -14.28 3.55
N ALA A 212 7.81 -14.18 2.62
CA ALA A 212 9.09 -13.52 2.82
C ALA A 212 9.47 -12.71 1.58
N SER A 213 9.92 -11.48 1.77
CA SER A 213 10.41 -10.67 0.67
C SER A 213 11.64 -9.85 1.08
N ILE A 214 12.56 -9.73 0.14
CA ILE A 214 13.70 -8.83 0.24
C ILE A 214 13.52 -7.69 -0.76
N SER A 215 14.02 -6.52 -0.41
CA SER A 215 14.01 -5.36 -1.29
C SER A 215 15.33 -4.62 -1.23
N ARG A 216 15.67 -3.90 -2.31
CA ARG A 216 16.89 -3.10 -2.36
C ARG A 216 16.63 -1.77 -3.05
N TRP A 217 17.11 -0.71 -2.43
CA TRP A 217 17.22 0.59 -3.08
C TRP A 217 18.38 0.59 -4.07
N LEU A 218 18.11 0.99 -5.32
CA LEU A 218 19.05 0.88 -6.44
C LEU A 218 19.89 2.14 -6.62
N ASP A 219 19.39 3.27 -6.16
CA ASP A 219 20.07 4.56 -6.17
C ASP A 219 20.34 5.05 -4.75
N ARG A 220 21.16 6.10 -4.63
CA ARG A 220 21.63 6.62 -3.34
C ARG A 220 20.72 7.69 -2.72
N GLN A 221 19.57 7.97 -3.30
CA GLN A 221 18.69 9.06 -2.84
C GLN A 221 17.97 8.77 -1.53
N GLY A 222 18.34 7.68 -0.85
CA GLY A 222 17.80 7.31 0.46
C GLY A 222 16.57 6.40 0.39
N PRO A 223 16.07 5.89 1.52
CA PRO A 223 14.98 4.92 1.59
C PRO A 223 13.61 5.53 1.30
N SER A 224 13.51 6.82 1.10
CA SER A 224 12.25 7.52 0.85
C SER A 224 12.14 8.11 -0.56
N ALA A 225 13.21 8.07 -1.36
CA ALA A 225 13.22 8.55 -2.74
C ALA A 225 14.12 7.67 -3.61
N GLY A 226 13.67 7.38 -4.84
CA GLY A 226 14.42 6.65 -5.84
C GLY A 226 13.82 5.31 -6.25
N TRP A 227 14.61 4.49 -6.93
CA TRP A 227 14.22 3.18 -7.42
C TRP A 227 14.44 2.07 -6.39
N ARG A 228 13.44 1.20 -6.25
CA ARG A 228 13.48 0.04 -5.38
C ARG A 228 13.09 -1.22 -6.15
N ALA A 229 13.92 -2.26 -6.08
CA ALA A 229 13.60 -3.59 -6.55
C ALA A 229 13.22 -4.50 -5.38
N SER A 230 12.36 -5.48 -5.62
CA SER A 230 11.95 -6.48 -4.62
C SER A 230 11.85 -7.87 -5.23
N LEU A 231 12.11 -8.88 -4.40
CA LEU A 231 11.88 -10.29 -4.68
C LEU A 231 11.18 -10.91 -3.47
N GLY A 232 10.20 -11.74 -3.71
CA GLY A 232 9.43 -12.38 -2.66
C GLY A 232 9.05 -13.82 -2.99
N VAL A 233 8.73 -14.55 -1.94
CA VAL A 233 8.15 -15.89 -1.99
C VAL A 233 6.98 -15.92 -1.03
N ASN A 234 5.88 -16.53 -1.47
CA ASN A 234 4.67 -16.79 -0.69
C ASN A 234 4.33 -18.27 -0.79
N TRP A 235 4.05 -18.86 0.35
CA TRP A 235 3.54 -20.22 0.45
C TRP A 235 2.17 -20.17 1.11
N ASN A 236 1.17 -20.77 0.45
CA ASN A 236 -0.20 -20.86 0.90
C ASN A 236 -0.61 -22.33 0.93
N ASP A 237 -1.15 -22.77 2.05
CA ASP A 237 -1.73 -24.13 2.24
C ASP A 237 -3.20 -23.94 2.58
N ARG A 238 -4.09 -24.37 1.68
CA ARG A 238 -5.54 -24.28 1.85
C ARG A 238 -6.10 -25.68 1.99
N ARG A 239 -6.88 -25.90 3.05
CA ARG A 239 -7.50 -27.18 3.38
C ARG A 239 -8.99 -26.98 3.62
N TYR A 240 -9.74 -27.99 3.24
CA TYR A 240 -11.19 -27.99 3.39
C TYR A 240 -11.62 -29.15 4.26
N SER A 241 -12.54 -28.88 5.20
CA SER A 241 -13.06 -29.89 6.14
C SER A 241 -14.59 -29.84 6.12
N PRO A 242 -15.30 -30.90 5.68
CA PRO A 242 -16.76 -30.95 5.67
C PRO A 242 -17.30 -30.97 7.09
N HIS A 243 -18.44 -30.31 7.33
CA HIS A 243 -19.15 -30.38 8.61
C HIS A 243 -19.86 -31.73 8.76
N ASP A 244 -20.50 -32.21 7.71
CA ASP A 244 -21.16 -33.50 7.68
C ASP A 244 -20.38 -34.55 6.92
N ALA A 245 -20.31 -35.76 7.47
CA ALA A 245 -19.54 -36.86 6.89
C ALA A 245 -20.13 -37.28 5.53
N GLY A 246 -19.35 -37.10 4.46
CA GLY A 246 -19.71 -37.50 3.09
C GLY A 246 -20.20 -36.39 2.21
N GLU A 247 -20.23 -35.15 2.68
CA GLU A 247 -20.42 -34.00 1.84
C GLU A 247 -19.19 -33.73 0.96
N ALA A 248 -19.47 -33.29 -0.26
CA ALA A 248 -18.39 -32.89 -1.17
C ALA A 248 -17.86 -31.53 -0.74
N VAL A 249 -16.54 -31.39 -0.71
CA VAL A 249 -15.82 -30.14 -0.46
C VAL A 249 -14.77 -29.94 -1.56
N PRO A 250 -14.27 -28.71 -1.78
CA PRO A 250 -13.18 -28.49 -2.70
C PRO A 250 -11.91 -29.28 -2.33
N ASP A 251 -11.05 -29.52 -3.30
CA ASP A 251 -9.77 -30.19 -3.08
C ASP A 251 -8.78 -29.27 -2.33
N ASP A 252 -8.02 -29.85 -1.41
CA ASP A 252 -6.90 -29.17 -0.77
C ASP A 252 -5.87 -28.72 -1.80
N ALA A 253 -5.28 -27.55 -1.60
CA ALA A 253 -4.29 -27.02 -2.52
C ALA A 253 -3.15 -26.28 -1.82
N ARG A 254 -1.93 -26.50 -2.30
CA ARG A 254 -0.74 -25.76 -1.88
C ARG A 254 -0.23 -24.93 -3.03
N VAL A 255 0.01 -23.67 -2.75
CA VAL A 255 0.49 -22.73 -3.76
C VAL A 255 1.79 -22.08 -3.31
N LEU A 256 2.84 -22.32 -4.05
CA LEU A 256 4.11 -21.62 -3.92
C LEU A 256 4.21 -20.56 -5.00
N SER A 257 4.28 -19.30 -4.60
CA SER A 257 4.35 -18.15 -5.52
C SER A 257 5.68 -17.42 -5.35
N TRP A 258 6.29 -17.08 -6.47
CA TRP A 258 7.41 -16.15 -6.53
C TRP A 258 6.92 -14.81 -7.04
N SER A 259 7.47 -13.72 -6.51
CA SER A 259 7.16 -12.37 -6.95
C SER A 259 8.40 -11.54 -7.18
N GLY A 260 8.34 -10.65 -8.15
CA GLY A 260 9.35 -9.64 -8.43
C GLY A 260 8.68 -8.31 -8.66
N GLY A 261 9.29 -7.22 -8.19
CA GLY A 261 8.74 -5.89 -8.37
C GLY A 261 9.82 -4.84 -8.53
N ILE A 262 9.45 -3.76 -9.20
CA ILE A 262 10.24 -2.54 -9.29
C ILE A 262 9.33 -1.35 -9.06
N SER A 263 9.76 -0.40 -8.25
CA SER A 263 8.99 0.83 -8.00
C SER A 263 9.91 2.03 -7.91
N PHE A 264 9.37 3.18 -8.30
CA PHE A 264 9.97 4.48 -8.08
C PHE A 264 9.13 5.26 -7.09
N THR A 265 9.76 5.88 -6.12
CA THR A 265 9.13 6.74 -5.12
C THR A 265 9.87 8.06 -5.07
N ASP A 266 9.14 9.15 -5.20
CA ASP A 266 9.61 10.52 -4.95
C ASP A 266 8.44 11.25 -4.27
N VAL A 267 8.26 10.94 -2.98
CA VAL A 267 7.14 11.44 -2.17
C VAL A 267 7.69 12.06 -0.90
N ALA A 268 7.51 13.38 -0.77
CA ALA A 268 7.78 14.12 0.44
C ALA A 268 6.61 14.00 1.44
N ASP A 269 6.92 13.59 2.67
CA ASP A 269 5.99 13.67 3.81
C ASP A 269 6.11 15.05 4.45
N LEU A 270 5.07 15.86 4.32
CA LEU A 270 4.98 17.21 4.89
C LEU A 270 4.16 17.22 6.20
N GLY A 271 4.03 16.07 6.84
CA GLY A 271 3.32 15.89 8.11
C GLY A 271 1.81 15.74 7.97
N VAL A 272 1.13 16.72 7.41
CA VAL A 272 -0.34 16.72 7.20
C VAL A 272 -0.77 16.41 5.77
N ARG A 273 0.17 16.37 4.86
CA ARG A 273 -0.04 16.08 3.44
C ARG A 273 1.21 15.43 2.84
N ARG A 274 1.03 14.81 1.71
CA ARG A 274 2.12 14.30 0.87
C ARG A 274 2.24 15.13 -0.39
N GLU A 275 3.42 15.12 -0.99
CA GLU A 275 3.70 15.75 -2.28
C GLU A 275 4.63 14.84 -3.08
N GLY A 276 4.35 14.65 -4.37
CA GLY A 276 5.20 13.87 -5.24
C GLY A 276 4.49 12.73 -5.95
N VAL A 277 5.25 11.74 -6.40
CA VAL A 277 4.75 10.61 -7.20
C VAL A 277 5.38 9.30 -6.73
N GLU A 278 4.61 8.22 -6.88
CA GLU A 278 5.10 6.86 -6.78
C GLU A 278 4.45 5.98 -7.85
N TYR A 279 5.22 5.08 -8.44
CA TYR A 279 4.71 4.15 -9.42
C TYR A 279 5.56 2.88 -9.46
N GLY A 280 4.99 1.81 -9.98
CA GLY A 280 5.72 0.56 -10.06
C GLY A 280 4.97 -0.53 -10.79
N ALA A 281 5.68 -1.63 -10.96
CA ALA A 281 5.20 -2.86 -11.53
C ALA A 281 5.60 -4.04 -10.65
N SER A 282 4.73 -5.04 -10.56
CA SER A 282 5.03 -6.32 -9.93
C SER A 282 4.48 -7.47 -10.75
N LEU A 283 5.24 -8.55 -10.77
CA LEU A 283 4.86 -9.82 -11.38
C LEU A 283 4.93 -10.90 -10.31
N SER A 284 3.91 -11.73 -10.22
CA SER A 284 3.95 -12.97 -9.42
C SER A 284 3.61 -14.17 -10.28
N PHE A 285 4.17 -15.32 -9.95
CA PHE A 285 3.92 -16.56 -10.64
C PHE A 285 4.10 -17.75 -9.71
N GLY A 286 3.33 -18.78 -9.95
CA GLY A 286 3.45 -20.10 -9.35
C GLY A 286 3.27 -21.16 -10.43
N GLY A 287 3.72 -22.38 -10.16
CA GLY A 287 3.56 -23.50 -11.09
C GLY A 287 4.03 -24.81 -10.51
N GLU A 288 3.53 -25.91 -11.10
CA GLU A 288 3.84 -27.28 -10.66
C GLU A 288 5.35 -27.57 -10.64
N ALA A 289 6.09 -27.00 -11.60
CA ALA A 289 7.55 -27.19 -11.71
C ALA A 289 8.32 -26.60 -10.51
N ILE A 290 7.72 -25.70 -9.73
CA ILE A 290 8.33 -25.05 -8.57
C ILE A 290 7.63 -25.42 -7.25
N GLY A 291 6.83 -26.50 -7.25
CA GLY A 291 6.20 -27.04 -6.05
C GLY A 291 4.85 -26.45 -5.69
N SER A 292 4.15 -25.83 -6.64
CA SER A 292 2.77 -25.36 -6.51
C SER A 292 1.81 -26.36 -7.16
N ASP A 293 0.70 -26.68 -6.51
CA ASP A 293 -0.33 -27.57 -7.07
C ASP A 293 -1.04 -26.94 -8.28
N THR A 294 -0.97 -25.61 -8.41
CA THR A 294 -1.59 -24.85 -9.50
C THR A 294 -0.60 -23.90 -10.16
N SER A 295 -0.86 -23.59 -11.43
CA SER A 295 -0.07 -22.60 -12.17
C SER A 295 -0.83 -21.28 -12.32
N HIS A 296 -0.21 -20.18 -11.88
CA HIS A 296 -0.78 -18.84 -12.00
C HIS A 296 0.27 -17.80 -12.38
N GLN A 297 -0.17 -16.70 -12.96
CA GLN A 297 0.64 -15.53 -13.25
C GLN A 297 -0.20 -14.27 -13.05
N ASN A 298 0.39 -13.27 -12.45
CA ASN A 298 -0.28 -12.02 -12.11
C ASN A 298 0.66 -10.85 -12.34
N LEU A 299 0.24 -9.87 -13.13
CA LEU A 299 0.94 -8.61 -13.38
C LEU A 299 0.11 -7.47 -12.80
N SER A 300 0.75 -6.61 -11.99
CA SER A 300 0.13 -5.41 -11.44
C SER A 300 0.98 -4.19 -11.74
N LEU A 301 0.31 -3.10 -12.12
CA LEU A 301 0.89 -1.78 -12.33
C LEU A 301 0.15 -0.79 -11.44
N PHE A 302 0.87 0.14 -10.85
CA PHE A 302 0.26 1.23 -10.11
C PHE A 302 0.96 2.56 -10.37
N TYR A 303 0.19 3.64 -10.25
CA TYR A 303 0.67 5.01 -10.26
C TYR A 303 -0.10 5.81 -9.23
N ARG A 304 0.59 6.58 -8.37
CA ARG A 304 0.01 7.49 -7.40
C ARG A 304 0.67 8.83 -7.49
N ALA A 305 -0.11 9.89 -7.35
CA ALA A 305 0.43 11.23 -7.27
C ALA A 305 -0.32 12.07 -6.24
N TYR A 306 0.44 12.91 -5.57
CA TYR A 306 0.03 13.82 -4.52
C TYR A 306 0.40 15.22 -4.94
N ARG A 307 -0.59 16.03 -5.33
CA ARG A 307 -0.38 17.36 -5.90
C ARG A 307 -0.95 18.43 -4.98
N PRO A 308 -0.10 19.19 -4.25
CA PRO A 308 -0.58 20.36 -3.54
C PRO A 308 -1.02 21.44 -4.55
N LEU A 309 -2.14 22.11 -4.25
CA LEU A 309 -2.69 23.20 -5.07
C LEU A 309 -2.38 24.57 -4.44
N GLY A 310 -1.15 24.72 -3.93
CA GLY A 310 -0.63 25.93 -3.31
C GLY A 310 0.41 25.63 -2.24
N ASN A 311 1.02 26.67 -1.73
CA ASN A 311 2.07 26.60 -0.73
C ASN A 311 1.51 26.69 0.70
N GLY A 312 2.12 25.95 1.64
CA GLY A 312 1.77 25.96 3.06
C GLY A 312 0.77 24.86 3.47
N GLU A 313 0.62 24.68 4.78
CA GLU A 313 -0.16 23.58 5.37
C GLU A 313 -1.66 23.67 5.11
N LEU A 314 -2.18 24.88 4.89
CA LEU A 314 -3.61 25.11 4.59
C LEU A 314 -3.95 25.03 3.10
N SER A 315 -3.00 24.65 2.25
CA SER A 315 -3.28 24.45 0.83
C SER A 315 -4.06 23.17 0.58
N PRO A 316 -5.01 23.17 -0.37
CA PRO A 316 -5.67 21.95 -0.82
C PRO A 316 -4.69 21.00 -1.52
N ASN A 317 -5.06 19.74 -1.58
CA ASN A 317 -4.35 18.68 -2.32
C ASN A 317 -5.28 18.03 -3.32
N LEU A 318 -4.73 17.63 -4.45
CA LEU A 318 -5.32 16.67 -5.38
C LEU A 318 -4.48 15.39 -5.35
N ASN A 319 -5.07 14.31 -4.85
CA ASN A 319 -4.45 12.99 -4.84
C ASN A 319 -5.15 12.11 -5.88
N TYR A 320 -4.40 11.31 -6.61
CA TYR A 320 -4.98 10.34 -7.52
C TYR A 320 -4.13 9.07 -7.62
N GLN A 321 -4.82 7.97 -7.87
CA GLN A 321 -4.22 6.66 -8.07
C GLN A 321 -4.81 6.01 -9.31
N ALA A 322 -3.95 5.42 -10.13
CA ALA A 322 -4.35 4.49 -11.18
C ALA A 322 -3.78 3.10 -10.87
N ARG A 323 -4.58 2.06 -11.06
CA ARG A 323 -4.16 0.66 -10.94
C ARG A 323 -4.62 -0.12 -12.16
N PHE A 324 -3.74 -0.98 -12.64
CA PHE A 324 -4.02 -1.98 -13.64
C PHE A 324 -3.49 -3.31 -13.12
N ALA A 325 -4.30 -4.36 -13.20
CA ALA A 325 -3.84 -5.68 -12.84
C ALA A 325 -4.48 -6.73 -13.75
N VAL A 326 -3.72 -7.76 -14.08
CA VAL A 326 -4.18 -8.88 -14.89
C VAL A 326 -3.60 -10.19 -14.41
N ALA A 327 -4.45 -11.21 -14.27
CA ALA A 327 -4.07 -12.57 -13.95
C ALA A 327 -4.29 -13.52 -15.14
N SER A 328 -3.44 -14.54 -15.27
CA SER A 328 -3.63 -15.58 -16.28
C SER A 328 -4.52 -16.71 -15.78
N ARG A 329 -4.44 -17.01 -14.49
CA ARG A 329 -5.25 -17.92 -13.68
C ARG A 329 -5.17 -17.48 -12.25
N THR A 330 -6.14 -17.90 -11.44
CA THR A 330 -6.09 -17.73 -10.00
C THR A 330 -5.30 -18.86 -9.35
N ALA A 331 -4.80 -18.60 -8.16
CA ALA A 331 -4.00 -19.57 -7.42
C ALA A 331 -4.83 -20.78 -6.95
N PHE A 332 -6.12 -20.53 -6.62
CA PHE A 332 -7.01 -21.54 -6.07
C PHE A 332 -8.31 -21.76 -6.87
N GLY A 333 -8.39 -21.21 -8.09
CA GLY A 333 -9.61 -21.26 -8.89
C GLY A 333 -10.55 -20.08 -8.66
N ASP A 334 -10.34 -19.29 -7.59
CA ASP A 334 -11.13 -18.10 -7.30
C ASP A 334 -10.81 -16.98 -8.31
N GLU A 335 -11.69 -15.98 -8.44
CA GLU A 335 -11.44 -14.81 -9.25
C GLU A 335 -10.27 -13.99 -8.70
N ALA A 336 -9.41 -13.50 -9.58
CA ALA A 336 -8.14 -12.87 -9.17
C ALA A 336 -8.33 -11.50 -8.54
N TYR A 337 -9.35 -10.77 -8.95
CA TYR A 337 -9.61 -9.39 -8.51
C TYR A 337 -11.09 -9.17 -8.27
N SER A 338 -11.39 -8.43 -7.21
CA SER A 338 -12.72 -7.93 -6.93
C SER A 338 -12.80 -6.42 -7.03
N LEU A 339 -13.97 -5.90 -7.38
CA LEU A 339 -14.31 -4.49 -7.46
C LEU A 339 -15.38 -4.15 -6.43
N GLY A 340 -15.20 -3.06 -5.71
CA GLY A 340 -16.14 -2.58 -4.69
C GLY A 340 -15.50 -2.43 -3.31
N GLY A 341 -16.24 -1.85 -2.38
CA GLY A 341 -15.77 -1.61 -1.02
C GLY A 341 -14.95 -0.33 -0.83
N GLY A 342 -14.59 -0.07 0.41
CA GLY A 342 -13.97 1.19 0.82
C GLY A 342 -12.53 1.43 0.35
N SER A 343 -11.85 0.41 -0.17
CA SER A 343 -10.43 0.47 -0.57
C SER A 343 -10.19 0.56 -2.08
N ASN A 344 -11.21 0.31 -2.91
CA ASN A 344 -11.06 0.43 -4.36
C ASN A 344 -12.18 1.22 -5.05
N LEU A 345 -13.42 0.78 -5.06
CA LEU A 345 -14.55 1.48 -5.67
C LEU A 345 -15.63 1.78 -4.61
N ARG A 346 -15.61 2.99 -4.05
CA ARG A 346 -16.55 3.41 -3.01
C ARG A 346 -17.95 3.63 -3.56
N GLY A 347 -18.98 3.33 -2.75
CA GLY A 347 -20.39 3.37 -3.15
C GLY A 347 -20.94 2.01 -3.58
N TYR A 348 -20.09 1.00 -3.67
CA TYR A 348 -20.45 -0.37 -4.05
C TYR A 348 -20.22 -1.36 -2.90
N PRO A 349 -20.98 -2.48 -2.85
CA PRO A 349 -20.68 -3.57 -1.94
C PRO A 349 -19.24 -4.04 -2.08
N ARG A 350 -18.71 -4.72 -1.07
CA ARG A 350 -17.48 -5.48 -1.22
C ARG A 350 -17.75 -6.61 -2.22
N ASP A 351 -16.76 -6.92 -3.05
CA ASP A 351 -16.82 -7.98 -4.06
C ASP A 351 -18.04 -7.86 -5.02
N TYR A 352 -18.40 -6.60 -5.38
CA TYR A 352 -19.52 -6.27 -6.26
C TYR A 352 -19.40 -6.89 -7.67
N ARG A 353 -18.20 -7.01 -8.17
CA ARG A 353 -17.81 -7.69 -9.42
C ARG A 353 -16.46 -8.33 -9.23
N GLU A 354 -16.25 -9.45 -9.90
CA GLU A 354 -15.01 -10.20 -9.86
C GLU A 354 -14.51 -10.53 -11.27
N GLY A 355 -13.20 -10.77 -11.43
CA GLY A 355 -12.61 -11.10 -12.73
C GLY A 355 -11.08 -11.13 -12.72
N ASP A 356 -10.50 -11.38 -13.90
CA ASP A 356 -9.05 -11.56 -14.09
C ASP A 356 -8.31 -10.27 -14.47
N LEU A 357 -9.03 -9.22 -14.87
CA LEU A 357 -8.46 -7.93 -15.28
C LEU A 357 -9.14 -6.80 -14.53
N LEU A 358 -8.34 -6.01 -13.82
CA LEU A 358 -8.78 -4.85 -13.05
C LEU A 358 -8.22 -3.56 -13.63
N MET A 359 -9.07 -2.55 -13.81
CA MET A 359 -8.68 -1.16 -14.03
C MET A 359 -9.37 -0.27 -13.01
N LEU A 360 -8.60 0.60 -12.36
CA LEU A 360 -9.10 1.47 -11.31
C LEU A 360 -8.44 2.85 -11.39
N LEU A 361 -9.24 3.90 -11.25
CA LEU A 361 -8.81 5.28 -11.08
C LEU A 361 -9.55 5.91 -9.92
N ASN A 362 -8.82 6.31 -8.89
CA ASN A 362 -9.36 7.05 -7.75
C ASN A 362 -8.81 8.47 -7.75
N THR A 363 -9.66 9.44 -7.46
CA THR A 363 -9.27 10.85 -7.37
C THR A 363 -9.88 11.46 -6.12
N GLU A 364 -9.05 12.13 -5.30
CA GLU A 364 -9.48 12.83 -4.09
C GLU A 364 -9.01 14.28 -4.11
N TYR A 365 -9.94 15.21 -3.92
CA TYR A 365 -9.66 16.61 -3.62
C TYR A 365 -9.81 16.83 -2.11
N LEU A 366 -8.71 17.17 -1.43
CA LEU A 366 -8.66 17.39 0.00
C LEU A 366 -8.49 18.86 0.30
N ARG A 367 -9.36 19.43 1.14
CA ARG A 367 -9.29 20.82 1.56
C ARG A 367 -9.27 20.93 3.10
N PRO A 368 -8.32 21.66 3.69
CA PRO A 368 -8.32 21.95 5.12
C PRO A 368 -9.61 22.66 5.53
N LEU A 369 -10.18 22.25 6.67
CA LEU A 369 -11.39 22.82 7.25
C LEU A 369 -11.07 23.58 8.53
N PHE A 370 -11.88 24.58 8.85
CA PHE A 370 -11.81 25.33 10.10
C PHE A 370 -10.45 25.99 10.40
N GLY A 371 -9.65 26.30 9.36
CA GLY A 371 -8.29 26.80 9.52
C GLY A 371 -7.31 25.78 10.10
N ARG A 372 -7.68 24.48 10.14
CA ARG A 372 -6.88 23.39 10.69
C ARG A 372 -6.31 22.52 9.58
N PRO A 373 -4.98 22.42 9.46
CA PRO A 373 -4.37 21.59 8.41
C PRO A 373 -4.52 20.09 8.65
N ASP A 374 -4.73 19.66 9.90
CA ASP A 374 -4.92 18.27 10.32
C ASP A 374 -6.36 17.75 10.13
N VAL A 375 -7.33 18.64 9.84
CA VAL A 375 -8.72 18.26 9.55
C VAL A 375 -9.06 18.66 8.13
N ARG A 376 -9.35 17.69 7.27
CA ARG A 376 -9.58 17.92 5.83
C ARG A 376 -10.91 17.32 5.37
N GLY A 377 -11.71 18.14 4.71
CA GLY A 377 -12.83 17.66 3.90
C GLY A 377 -12.32 17.10 2.59
N VAL A 378 -12.97 16.06 2.12
CA VAL A 378 -12.61 15.33 0.90
C VAL A 378 -13.82 15.26 -0.01
N GLY A 379 -13.63 15.61 -1.29
CA GLY A 379 -14.52 15.22 -2.37
C GLY A 379 -13.80 14.23 -3.26
N PHE A 380 -14.46 13.13 -3.65
CA PHE A 380 -13.81 12.09 -4.43
C PHE A 380 -14.68 11.53 -5.54
N VAL A 381 -14.00 10.98 -6.55
CA VAL A 381 -14.58 10.20 -7.63
C VAL A 381 -13.69 8.97 -7.85
N ASP A 382 -14.33 7.81 -7.89
CA ASP A 382 -13.71 6.52 -8.18
C ASP A 382 -14.31 5.97 -9.49
N LEU A 383 -13.45 5.49 -10.38
CA LEU A 383 -13.80 4.83 -11.63
C LEU A 383 -13.15 3.45 -11.62
N GLY A 384 -13.90 2.41 -11.92
CA GLY A 384 -13.33 1.07 -11.94
C GLY A 384 -14.13 0.09 -12.78
N GLY A 385 -13.42 -0.92 -13.27
CA GLY A 385 -13.99 -2.07 -13.93
C GLY A 385 -13.15 -3.30 -13.68
N VAL A 386 -13.80 -4.44 -13.62
CA VAL A 386 -13.20 -5.76 -13.54
C VAL A 386 -13.89 -6.68 -14.54
N TRP A 387 -13.12 -7.45 -15.28
CA TRP A 387 -13.62 -8.28 -16.36
C TRP A 387 -12.87 -9.61 -16.44
N PRO A 388 -13.51 -10.64 -17.01
CA PRO A 388 -12.77 -11.78 -17.55
C PRO A 388 -11.75 -11.29 -18.58
N ARG A 389 -10.51 -11.74 -18.52
CA ARG A 389 -9.39 -11.26 -19.37
C ARG A 389 -9.66 -11.29 -20.87
N ARG A 390 -10.52 -12.19 -21.34
CA ARG A 390 -10.82 -12.38 -22.76
C ARG A 390 -12.09 -11.66 -23.22
N ASP A 391 -12.83 -11.05 -22.30
CA ASP A 391 -14.10 -10.39 -22.56
C ASP A 391 -14.14 -9.05 -21.83
N VAL A 392 -13.38 -8.08 -22.32
CA VAL A 392 -13.28 -6.74 -21.73
C VAL A 392 -14.27 -5.81 -22.41
N ASP A 393 -15.27 -5.39 -21.67
CA ASP A 393 -16.24 -4.38 -22.11
C ASP A 393 -16.05 -3.06 -21.35
N LEU A 394 -15.41 -2.09 -21.97
CA LEU A 394 -15.19 -0.77 -21.40
C LEU A 394 -16.48 0.03 -21.17
N SER A 395 -17.63 -0.40 -21.68
CA SER A 395 -18.93 0.19 -21.35
C SER A 395 -19.41 -0.21 -19.96
N ASP A 396 -18.88 -1.28 -19.37
CA ASP A 396 -19.15 -1.75 -18.02
C ASP A 396 -18.13 -1.17 -16.99
N VAL A 397 -17.85 0.13 -17.10
CA VAL A 397 -17.07 0.87 -16.10
C VAL A 397 -18.02 1.48 -15.08
N HIS A 398 -17.76 1.21 -13.82
CA HIS A 398 -18.55 1.68 -12.70
C HIS A 398 -17.98 2.96 -12.11
N VAL A 399 -18.88 3.84 -11.66
CA VAL A 399 -18.53 5.15 -11.09
C VAL A 399 -19.08 5.26 -9.68
N GLY A 400 -18.20 5.63 -8.74
CA GLY A 400 -18.56 6.02 -7.39
C GLY A 400 -18.13 7.45 -7.11
N ALA A 401 -18.95 8.22 -6.40
CA ALA A 401 -18.58 9.57 -5.98
C ALA A 401 -19.07 9.84 -4.56
N GLY A 402 -18.40 10.74 -3.86
CA GLY A 402 -18.78 11.02 -2.50
C GLY A 402 -18.00 12.14 -1.83
N LEU A 403 -18.31 12.28 -0.54
CA LEU A 403 -17.67 13.23 0.35
C LEU A 403 -17.08 12.49 1.56
N GLY A 404 -16.06 13.06 2.16
CA GLY A 404 -15.43 12.45 3.33
C GLY A 404 -14.71 13.45 4.22
N LEU A 405 -14.18 12.91 5.31
CA LEU A 405 -13.37 13.62 6.28
C LEU A 405 -12.09 12.84 6.54
N ARG A 406 -10.97 13.57 6.66
CA ARG A 406 -9.68 13.02 7.08
C ARG A 406 -9.22 13.81 8.30
N ILE A 407 -8.84 13.10 9.36
CA ILE A 407 -8.27 13.69 10.57
C ILE A 407 -6.89 13.07 10.77
N ASN A 408 -5.84 13.86 10.53
CA ASN A 408 -4.47 13.41 10.73
C ASN A 408 -4.13 13.40 12.23
N LEU A 409 -3.82 12.23 12.75
CA LEU A 409 -3.37 12.07 14.13
C LEU A 409 -1.86 12.29 14.21
N ARG A 410 -1.44 13.56 14.22
CA ARG A 410 -0.03 14.00 14.18
C ARG A 410 0.87 13.32 15.22
N TRP A 411 0.30 12.84 16.32
CA TRP A 411 1.05 12.19 17.40
C TRP A 411 1.37 10.72 17.11
N PHE A 412 0.67 10.08 16.17
CA PHE A 412 0.88 8.70 15.79
C PHE A 412 1.57 8.59 14.42
N VAL A 413 2.35 7.53 14.25
CA VAL A 413 3.01 7.26 12.98
C VAL A 413 1.96 6.93 11.90
N ARG A 414 1.95 7.70 10.81
CA ARG A 414 1.16 7.43 9.58
C ARG A 414 -0.29 7.05 9.86
N THR A 415 -0.96 7.77 10.74
CA THR A 415 -2.33 7.47 11.15
C THR A 415 -3.26 8.62 10.83
N ASP A 416 -4.22 8.36 9.94
CA ASP A 416 -5.32 9.25 9.62
C ASP A 416 -6.64 8.55 9.92
N LEU A 417 -7.57 9.22 10.60
CA LEU A 417 -8.95 8.77 10.69
C LEU A 417 -9.67 9.18 9.44
N ARG A 418 -10.41 8.25 8.88
CA ARG A 418 -11.16 8.40 7.63
C ARG A 418 -12.63 8.11 7.86
N VAL A 419 -13.49 8.99 7.35
CA VAL A 419 -14.93 8.78 7.22
C VAL A 419 -15.31 9.17 5.80
N ASP A 420 -15.95 8.28 5.06
CA ASP A 420 -16.45 8.54 3.71
C ASP A 420 -17.92 8.16 3.61
N TYR A 421 -18.66 8.95 2.83
CA TYR A 421 -19.99 8.63 2.36
C TYR A 421 -20.01 8.69 0.84
N ALA A 422 -20.33 7.59 0.20
CA ALA A 422 -20.23 7.40 -1.24
C ALA A 422 -21.54 6.89 -1.84
N TYR A 423 -21.81 7.32 -3.07
CA TYR A 423 -22.89 6.82 -3.91
C TYR A 423 -22.33 6.08 -5.12
N GLY A 424 -22.78 4.84 -5.34
CA GLY A 424 -22.45 4.01 -6.50
C GLY A 424 -23.52 4.14 -7.58
N PHE A 425 -23.16 4.74 -8.72
CA PHE A 425 -24.16 5.08 -9.75
C PHE A 425 -24.81 3.84 -10.39
N SER A 426 -24.06 2.78 -10.64
CA SER A 426 -24.59 1.55 -11.23
C SER A 426 -25.31 0.67 -10.21
N ALA A 427 -24.88 0.69 -8.95
CA ALA A 427 -25.54 -0.03 -7.86
C ALA A 427 -26.79 0.70 -7.36
N ASN A 428 -26.89 2.01 -7.61
CA ASN A 428 -27.94 2.90 -7.11
C ASN A 428 -28.07 2.85 -5.57
N GLU A 429 -26.92 2.77 -4.88
CA GLU A 429 -26.82 2.64 -3.43
C GLU A 429 -25.85 3.66 -2.84
N SER A 430 -26.04 3.96 -1.56
CA SER A 430 -25.11 4.78 -0.77
C SER A 430 -24.49 3.95 0.35
N ARG A 431 -23.19 4.16 0.61
CA ARG A 431 -22.46 3.45 1.65
C ARG A 431 -21.57 4.38 2.44
N ALA A 432 -21.47 4.11 3.75
CA ALA A 432 -20.56 4.80 4.66
C ALA A 432 -19.35 3.91 4.98
N TYR A 433 -18.17 4.51 5.03
CA TYR A 433 -16.92 3.82 5.33
C TYR A 433 -16.20 4.53 6.45
N PHE A 434 -15.62 3.75 7.36
CA PHE A 434 -14.77 4.21 8.45
C PHE A 434 -13.44 3.48 8.42
N GLY A 435 -12.36 4.14 8.75
CA GLY A 435 -11.05 3.52 8.73
C GLY A 435 -9.92 4.40 9.26
N THR A 436 -8.72 3.84 9.25
CA THR A 436 -7.50 4.50 9.75
C THR A 436 -6.42 4.49 8.67
N SER A 437 -6.72 4.96 7.48
CA SER A 437 -5.72 5.11 6.42
C SER A 437 -6.26 5.99 5.30
N HIS A 438 -5.40 6.42 4.40
CA HIS A 438 -5.84 6.99 3.13
C HIS A 438 -6.59 5.92 2.31
N ALA A 439 -7.40 6.34 1.33
CA ALA A 439 -8.09 5.41 0.44
C ALA A 439 -7.08 4.65 -0.45
N PHE A 440 -5.90 5.25 -0.67
CA PHE A 440 -4.81 4.71 -1.46
C PHE A 440 -3.45 5.33 -1.06
#